data_ed8845704aee2ca8d37642ab5350a5b4
#
_entry.id   ed8845704aee2ca8d37642ab5350a5b4
#
_cell.length_a   1.000
_cell.length_b   1.000
_cell.length_c   1.000
_cell.angle_alpha   90.00
_cell.angle_beta   90.00
_cell.angle_gamma   90.00
#
_symmetry.space_group_name_H-M   'P 1'
#
loop_
_entity.id
_entity.type
_entity.pdbx_description
1 polymer ?
#
loop_
_entity_poly.entity_id
_entity_poly.type
_entity_poly.pdbx_seq_one_letter_code
_entity_poly.pdbx_strand_id
1 'polypeptide(L)'
;MIICFTLFMGWSILGYGQGIQFFKGTFDEALAKAKQENKLVFVDFYAEWCGPCKQMAEKVFVDKEVGEFMNNRFICMQIDVEKEGWQKETMGKFNVTVLPTLIFFKPDATVVSRLAGIREKTDFLNGAKVACGEQLSFEKLYDRAKSKKDLIDMQLVLRQAPEAVGGMQGMEAQKWMVRVEKMYAEYVKMKMGADFINKEDLQLVQTFNKKNEKDNAVMEFIARNLKTYMNKLGEAPGILMVEYNNAVIEQLAKAGKEEYKK
;
A
#
# COMPACT_ATOMS: atom_id res chain seq x y z
N MET A 1 43.69 -18.46 49.45
CA MET A 1 42.78 -19.33 48.67
C MET A 1 41.64 -18.42 48.17
N ILE A 2 41.80 -17.92 46.97
CA ILE A 2 40.88 -16.95 46.38
C ILE A 2 39.91 -17.75 45.48
N ILE A 3 38.62 -17.77 45.85
CA ILE A 3 37.57 -18.44 45.09
C ILE A 3 37.05 -17.43 44.06
N CYS A 4 37.38 -17.64 42.80
CA CYS A 4 36.92 -16.86 41.68
C CYS A 4 35.49 -17.34 41.31
N PHE A 5 34.47 -16.53 41.62
CA PHE A 5 33.07 -16.79 41.23
C PHE A 5 32.88 -16.28 39.81
N THR A 6 32.98 -17.16 38.83
CA THR A 6 32.64 -16.85 37.44
C THR A 6 31.12 -16.85 37.31
N LEU A 7 30.54 -15.64 37.22
CA LEU A 7 29.16 -15.42 36.78
C LEU A 7 29.03 -15.84 35.32
N PHE A 8 28.46 -17.02 35.11
CA PHE A 8 27.97 -17.46 33.80
C PHE A 8 26.71 -16.67 33.47
N MET A 9 26.89 -15.55 32.76
CA MET A 9 25.77 -14.83 32.14
C MET A 9 25.28 -15.69 30.98
N GLY A 10 24.24 -16.51 31.25
CA GLY A 10 23.54 -17.27 30.23
C GLY A 10 22.89 -16.32 29.23
N TRP A 11 23.53 -16.16 28.08
CA TRP A 11 22.95 -15.50 26.94
C TRP A 11 21.88 -16.45 26.38
N SER A 12 20.63 -16.23 26.80
CA SER A 12 19.46 -16.86 26.15
C SER A 12 19.43 -16.38 24.72
N ILE A 13 20.00 -17.16 23.81
CA ILE A 13 19.72 -17.01 22.37
C ILE A 13 18.27 -17.40 22.21
N LEU A 14 17.37 -16.42 22.32
CA LEU A 14 16.00 -16.53 21.80
C LEU A 14 16.15 -16.78 20.31
N GLY A 15 16.01 -18.03 19.91
CA GLY A 15 15.84 -18.41 18.52
C GLY A 15 14.61 -17.72 17.98
N TYR A 16 14.77 -16.54 17.41
CA TYR A 16 13.72 -15.87 16.65
C TYR A 16 13.41 -16.75 15.46
N GLY A 17 12.28 -17.45 15.51
CA GLY A 17 11.69 -18.11 14.34
C GLY A 17 11.63 -17.10 13.19
N GLN A 18 12.05 -17.51 12.01
CA GLN A 18 11.85 -16.70 10.80
C GLN A 18 10.35 -16.57 10.59
N GLY A 19 9.80 -15.33 10.60
CA GLY A 19 8.39 -15.05 10.36
C GLY A 19 7.56 -14.64 11.58
N ILE A 20 6.25 -14.48 11.35
CA ILE A 20 5.28 -14.09 12.37
C ILE A 20 5.07 -15.22 13.38
N GLN A 21 5.17 -14.90 14.68
CA GLN A 21 4.84 -15.80 15.77
C GLN A 21 3.36 -15.61 16.16
N PHE A 22 2.54 -16.60 15.83
CA PHE A 22 1.13 -16.55 16.15
C PHE A 22 0.85 -17.04 17.58
N PHE A 23 0.22 -16.18 18.36
CA PHE A 23 -0.25 -16.46 19.71
C PHE A 23 -1.38 -17.50 19.66
N LYS A 24 -1.25 -18.52 20.51
CA LYS A 24 -2.25 -19.59 20.66
C LYS A 24 -3.06 -19.36 21.93
N GLY A 25 -4.23 -18.77 21.76
CA GLY A 25 -5.16 -18.47 22.84
C GLY A 25 -6.41 -17.82 22.28
N THR A 26 -7.28 -17.36 23.13
CA THR A 26 -8.50 -16.65 22.76
C THR A 26 -8.18 -15.20 22.35
N PHE A 27 -9.15 -14.56 21.67
CA PHE A 27 -9.02 -13.14 21.31
C PHE A 27 -8.90 -12.24 22.54
N ASP A 28 -9.66 -12.55 23.60
CA ASP A 28 -9.61 -11.78 24.86
C ASP A 28 -8.24 -11.93 25.56
N GLU A 29 -7.64 -13.12 25.52
CA GLU A 29 -6.28 -13.33 26.05
C GLU A 29 -5.24 -12.58 25.21
N ALA A 30 -5.40 -12.52 23.88
CA ALA A 30 -4.54 -11.72 23.02
C ALA A 30 -4.65 -10.21 23.32
N LEU A 31 -5.86 -9.70 23.55
CA LEU A 31 -6.10 -8.31 23.98
C LEU A 31 -5.45 -8.02 25.34
N ALA A 32 -5.64 -8.91 26.32
CA ALA A 32 -5.03 -8.77 27.64
C ALA A 32 -3.51 -8.75 27.58
N LYS A 33 -2.91 -9.67 26.82
CA LYS A 33 -1.47 -9.74 26.56
C LYS A 33 -0.95 -8.48 25.85
N ALA A 34 -1.66 -8.01 24.84
CA ALA A 34 -1.31 -6.78 24.12
C ALA A 34 -1.31 -5.57 25.05
N LYS A 35 -2.30 -5.46 25.95
CA LYS A 35 -2.35 -4.41 26.97
C LYS A 35 -1.15 -4.48 27.92
N GLN A 36 -0.77 -5.67 28.37
CA GLN A 36 0.36 -5.89 29.26
C GLN A 36 1.69 -5.55 28.60
N GLU A 37 1.87 -5.89 27.31
CA GLU A 37 3.10 -5.66 26.56
C GLU A 37 3.13 -4.31 25.82
N ASN A 38 2.10 -3.47 25.96
CA ASN A 38 1.93 -2.20 25.24
C ASN A 38 2.05 -2.39 23.72
N LYS A 39 1.42 -3.43 23.21
CA LYS A 39 1.34 -3.77 21.78
C LYS A 39 -0.08 -3.63 21.25
N LEU A 40 -0.21 -3.66 19.94
CA LEU A 40 -1.49 -3.85 19.25
C LEU A 40 -1.77 -5.35 19.05
N VAL A 41 -2.97 -5.70 18.61
CA VAL A 41 -3.32 -7.07 18.21
C VAL A 41 -3.48 -7.09 16.70
N PHE A 42 -2.86 -8.07 16.05
CA PHE A 42 -3.07 -8.41 14.65
C PHE A 42 -3.81 -9.73 14.55
N VAL A 43 -4.88 -9.76 13.75
CA VAL A 43 -5.67 -10.97 13.52
C VAL A 43 -5.76 -11.25 12.02
N ASP A 44 -5.32 -12.43 11.63
CA ASP A 44 -5.55 -13.02 10.31
C ASP A 44 -6.80 -13.91 10.37
N PHE A 45 -7.89 -13.46 9.75
CA PHE A 45 -9.10 -14.26 9.56
C PHE A 45 -8.97 -15.07 8.29
N TYR A 46 -8.93 -16.38 8.43
CA TYR A 46 -8.68 -17.32 7.34
C TYR A 46 -9.63 -18.53 7.37
N ALA A 47 -9.57 -19.37 6.33
CA ALA A 47 -10.14 -20.71 6.32
C ALA A 47 -9.15 -21.71 5.67
N GLU A 48 -9.25 -22.99 6.03
CA GLU A 48 -8.33 -24.02 5.52
C GLU A 48 -8.40 -24.21 4.00
N TRP A 49 -9.55 -23.97 3.37
CA TRP A 49 -9.72 -24.06 1.92
C TRP A 49 -9.28 -22.77 1.17
N CYS A 50 -8.98 -21.69 1.88
CA CYS A 50 -8.67 -20.38 1.28
C CYS A 50 -7.28 -20.39 0.63
N GLY A 51 -7.20 -20.48 -0.69
CA GLY A 51 -5.95 -20.42 -1.44
C GLY A 51 -5.12 -19.14 -1.20
N PRO A 52 -5.72 -17.94 -1.30
CA PRO A 52 -5.03 -16.69 -0.98
C PRO A 52 -4.47 -16.61 0.44
N CYS A 53 -5.16 -17.22 1.43
CA CYS A 53 -4.66 -17.27 2.82
C CYS A 53 -3.39 -18.14 2.93
N LYS A 54 -3.36 -19.28 2.23
CA LYS A 54 -2.16 -20.13 2.16
C LYS A 54 -0.98 -19.41 1.54
N GLN A 55 -1.22 -18.64 0.47
CA GLN A 55 -0.16 -17.84 -0.15
C GLN A 55 0.40 -16.78 0.82
N MET A 56 -0.44 -16.12 1.62
CA MET A 56 0.02 -15.20 2.67
C MET A 56 0.87 -15.93 3.70
N ALA A 57 0.41 -17.08 4.18
CA ALA A 57 1.13 -17.90 5.16
C ALA A 57 2.50 -18.34 4.66
N GLU A 58 2.59 -18.79 3.40
CA GLU A 58 3.80 -19.36 2.81
C GLU A 58 4.80 -18.31 2.31
N LYS A 59 4.36 -17.12 1.90
CA LYS A 59 5.23 -16.13 1.25
C LYS A 59 5.44 -14.86 2.05
N VAL A 60 4.46 -14.46 2.87
CA VAL A 60 4.50 -13.18 3.58
C VAL A 60 4.77 -13.39 5.07
N PHE A 61 4.00 -14.25 5.72
CA PHE A 61 4.11 -14.41 7.18
C PHE A 61 5.37 -15.15 7.63
N VAL A 62 6.01 -15.91 6.75
CA VAL A 62 7.30 -16.58 7.02
C VAL A 62 8.51 -15.68 6.79
N ASP A 63 8.32 -14.52 6.16
CA ASP A 63 9.40 -13.61 5.85
C ASP A 63 10.01 -13.02 7.14
N LYS A 64 11.35 -12.98 7.22
CA LYS A 64 12.08 -12.54 8.40
C LYS A 64 11.80 -11.08 8.77
N GLU A 65 11.79 -10.17 7.79
CA GLU A 65 11.54 -8.74 8.03
C GLU A 65 10.11 -8.52 8.54
N VAL A 66 9.15 -9.27 7.94
CA VAL A 66 7.76 -9.27 8.39
C VAL A 66 7.65 -9.77 9.82
N GLY A 67 8.28 -10.90 10.13
CA GLY A 67 8.29 -11.46 11.48
C GLY A 67 8.90 -10.51 12.51
N GLU A 68 10.07 -9.96 12.22
CA GLU A 68 10.74 -8.98 13.10
C GLU A 68 9.86 -7.74 13.35
N PHE A 69 9.24 -7.19 12.31
CA PHE A 69 8.36 -6.04 12.44
C PHE A 69 7.12 -6.35 13.28
N MET A 70 6.41 -7.44 12.91
CA MET A 70 5.15 -7.81 13.52
C MET A 70 5.28 -8.25 14.97
N ASN A 71 6.23 -9.13 15.27
CA ASN A 71 6.42 -9.69 16.63
C ASN A 71 6.81 -8.62 17.66
N ASN A 72 7.49 -7.55 17.23
CA ASN A 72 7.87 -6.46 18.11
C ASN A 72 6.71 -5.52 18.45
N ARG A 73 5.70 -5.40 17.59
CA ARG A 73 4.63 -4.37 17.70
C ARG A 73 3.26 -4.92 17.96
N PHE A 74 3.06 -6.20 17.65
CA PHE A 74 1.74 -6.83 17.69
C PHE A 74 1.78 -8.15 18.45
N ILE A 75 0.69 -8.48 19.11
CA ILE A 75 0.33 -9.85 19.44
C ILE A 75 -0.43 -10.37 18.22
N CYS A 76 0.19 -11.28 17.49
CA CYS A 76 -0.35 -11.80 16.24
C CYS A 76 -1.15 -13.08 16.51
N MET A 77 -2.33 -13.21 15.95
CA MET A 77 -3.12 -14.45 16.01
C MET A 77 -3.80 -14.75 14.69
N GLN A 78 -4.18 -16.02 14.52
CA GLN A 78 -4.97 -16.50 13.40
C GLN A 78 -6.31 -17.03 13.91
N ILE A 79 -7.38 -16.69 13.20
CA ILE A 79 -8.73 -17.16 13.49
C ILE A 79 -9.26 -17.87 12.25
N ASP A 80 -9.46 -19.15 12.39
CA ASP A 80 -10.19 -19.96 11.39
C ASP A 80 -11.69 -19.65 11.52
N VAL A 81 -12.24 -19.01 10.49
CA VAL A 81 -13.65 -18.56 10.52
C VAL A 81 -14.65 -19.73 10.45
N GLU A 82 -14.18 -20.96 10.16
CA GLU A 82 -15.06 -22.16 10.13
C GLU A 82 -15.09 -22.93 11.44
N LYS A 83 -14.20 -22.66 12.39
CA LYS A 83 -14.22 -23.31 13.70
C LYS A 83 -15.40 -22.84 14.55
N GLU A 84 -16.03 -23.80 15.26
CA GLU A 84 -17.17 -23.54 16.14
C GLU A 84 -16.90 -22.38 17.10
N GLY A 85 -17.91 -21.51 17.25
CA GLY A 85 -17.88 -20.32 18.10
C GLY A 85 -17.45 -19.02 17.37
N TRP A 86 -16.86 -19.08 16.19
CA TRP A 86 -16.38 -17.89 15.46
C TRP A 86 -17.18 -17.53 14.20
N GLN A 87 -17.97 -18.48 13.65
CA GLN A 87 -18.56 -18.37 12.32
C GLN A 87 -19.58 -17.25 12.11
N LYS A 88 -20.51 -17.02 13.04
CA LYS A 88 -21.58 -16.03 12.84
C LYS A 88 -21.36 -14.73 13.58
N GLU A 89 -20.93 -14.81 14.84
CA GLU A 89 -20.73 -13.62 15.66
C GLU A 89 -19.54 -12.80 15.20
N THR A 90 -18.43 -13.45 14.88
CA THR A 90 -17.17 -12.76 14.55
C THR A 90 -17.16 -12.22 13.14
N MET A 91 -17.67 -12.98 12.16
CA MET A 91 -17.79 -12.47 10.79
C MET A 91 -18.73 -11.26 10.73
N GLY A 92 -19.86 -11.29 11.48
CA GLY A 92 -20.77 -10.17 11.60
C GLY A 92 -20.18 -9.01 12.39
N LYS A 93 -19.62 -9.27 13.57
CA LYS A 93 -19.04 -8.26 14.47
C LYS A 93 -17.89 -7.50 13.82
N PHE A 94 -17.03 -8.19 13.09
CA PHE A 94 -15.88 -7.57 12.42
C PHE A 94 -16.06 -7.39 10.90
N ASN A 95 -17.28 -7.63 10.39
CA ASN A 95 -17.63 -7.48 8.97
C ASN A 95 -16.59 -8.15 8.03
N VAL A 96 -16.27 -9.42 8.32
CA VAL A 96 -15.37 -10.24 7.51
C VAL A 96 -16.17 -10.81 6.33
N THR A 97 -16.02 -10.21 5.15
CA THR A 97 -16.78 -10.58 3.93
C THR A 97 -15.94 -11.28 2.87
N VAL A 98 -14.61 -11.22 3.00
CA VAL A 98 -13.65 -11.88 2.10
C VAL A 98 -12.52 -12.50 2.93
N LEU A 99 -11.81 -13.49 2.38
CA LEU A 99 -10.64 -14.11 3.02
C LEU A 99 -9.40 -14.01 2.12
N PRO A 100 -8.21 -13.77 2.71
CA PRO A 100 -8.00 -13.39 4.11
C PRO A 100 -8.54 -12.00 4.42
N THR A 101 -8.96 -11.78 5.67
CA THR A 101 -9.17 -10.43 6.21
C THR A 101 -8.21 -10.24 7.38
N LEU A 102 -7.38 -9.22 7.27
CA LEU A 102 -6.31 -8.89 8.21
C LEU A 102 -6.76 -7.65 8.99
N ILE A 103 -6.95 -7.78 10.30
CA ILE A 103 -7.44 -6.67 11.13
C ILE A 103 -6.44 -6.37 12.24
N PHE A 104 -6.20 -5.07 12.43
CA PHE A 104 -5.38 -4.54 13.50
C PHE A 104 -6.26 -3.90 14.56
N PHE A 105 -6.06 -4.27 15.83
CA PHE A 105 -6.85 -3.80 16.95
C PHE A 105 -6.00 -3.11 18.01
N LYS A 106 -6.62 -2.17 18.73
CA LYS A 106 -6.11 -1.74 20.03
C LYS A 106 -6.41 -2.81 21.08
N PRO A 107 -5.73 -2.76 22.26
CA PRO A 107 -6.03 -3.68 23.36
C PRO A 107 -7.46 -3.60 23.92
N ASP A 108 -8.24 -2.58 23.57
CA ASP A 108 -9.65 -2.42 23.92
C ASP A 108 -10.62 -2.96 22.85
N ALA A 109 -10.11 -3.76 21.92
CA ALA A 109 -10.82 -4.30 20.76
C ALA A 109 -11.30 -3.25 19.73
N THR A 110 -10.86 -1.99 19.82
CA THR A 110 -11.12 -0.99 18.78
C THR A 110 -10.34 -1.34 17.51
N VAL A 111 -11.03 -1.43 16.38
CA VAL A 111 -10.38 -1.62 15.07
C VAL A 111 -9.58 -0.37 14.70
N VAL A 112 -8.29 -0.55 14.42
CA VAL A 112 -7.38 0.52 13.98
C VAL A 112 -7.32 0.58 12.46
N SER A 113 -7.17 -0.58 11.83
CA SER A 113 -6.98 -0.72 10.39
C SER A 113 -7.39 -2.10 9.93
N ARG A 114 -7.70 -2.21 8.63
CA ARG A 114 -8.13 -3.46 7.98
C ARG A 114 -7.51 -3.54 6.58
N LEU A 115 -7.06 -4.74 6.22
CA LEU A 115 -6.68 -5.10 4.87
C LEU A 115 -7.53 -6.30 4.44
N ALA A 116 -8.19 -6.21 3.30
CA ALA A 116 -9.04 -7.27 2.77
C ALA A 116 -8.38 -7.92 1.55
N GLY A 117 -8.37 -9.25 1.51
CA GLY A 117 -7.74 -10.04 0.45
C GLY A 117 -6.22 -10.18 0.60
N ILE A 118 -5.63 -10.90 -0.35
CA ILE A 118 -4.18 -11.15 -0.41
C ILE A 118 -3.38 -9.87 -0.51
N ARG A 119 -2.22 -9.82 0.15
CA ARG A 119 -1.27 -8.71 0.10
C ARG A 119 0.14 -9.22 -0.17
N GLU A 120 0.87 -8.52 -1.01
CA GLU A 120 2.30 -8.70 -1.12
C GLU A 120 3.01 -8.18 0.15
N LYS A 121 4.24 -8.64 0.39
CA LYS A 121 5.04 -8.28 1.58
C LYS A 121 5.06 -6.78 1.87
N THR A 122 5.36 -5.98 0.85
CA THR A 122 5.48 -4.52 0.99
C THR A 122 4.17 -3.88 1.42
N ASP A 123 3.04 -4.31 0.84
CA ASP A 123 1.72 -3.76 1.11
C ASP A 123 1.24 -4.17 2.51
N PHE A 124 1.52 -5.42 2.90
CA PHE A 124 1.24 -5.89 4.25
C PHE A 124 2.00 -5.07 5.31
N LEU A 125 3.32 -4.88 5.11
CA LEU A 125 4.14 -4.07 6.02
C LEU A 125 3.70 -2.60 6.06
N ASN A 126 3.34 -2.01 4.93
CA ASN A 126 2.79 -0.65 4.90
C ASN A 126 1.50 -0.55 5.71
N GLY A 127 0.57 -1.50 5.54
CA GLY A 127 -0.66 -1.55 6.34
C GLY A 127 -0.39 -1.70 7.84
N ALA A 128 0.57 -2.53 8.22
CA ALA A 128 0.98 -2.70 9.62
C ALA A 128 1.64 -1.43 10.19
N LYS A 129 2.49 -0.74 9.42
CA LYS A 129 3.09 0.55 9.79
C LYS A 129 2.04 1.65 9.98
N VAL A 130 1.01 1.67 9.13
CA VAL A 130 -0.14 2.58 9.31
C VAL A 130 -0.88 2.25 10.60
N ALA A 131 -1.12 0.97 10.88
CA ALA A 131 -1.84 0.54 12.07
C ALA A 131 -1.12 0.94 13.37
N CYS A 132 0.21 0.84 13.43
CA CYS A 132 0.99 1.26 14.60
C CYS A 132 1.38 2.75 14.60
N GLY A 133 0.93 3.53 13.61
CA GLY A 133 1.19 4.98 13.54
C GLY A 133 2.58 5.38 13.05
N GLU A 134 3.38 4.42 12.56
CA GLU A 134 4.71 4.71 11.98
C GLU A 134 4.60 5.27 10.54
N GLN A 135 3.45 5.11 9.90
CA GLN A 135 3.15 5.65 8.59
C GLN A 135 1.75 6.28 8.59
N LEU A 136 1.57 7.33 7.81
CA LEU A 136 0.24 7.94 7.64
C LEU A 136 -0.64 7.06 6.76
N SER A 137 -1.95 6.99 7.06
CA SER A 137 -2.93 6.46 6.12
C SER A 137 -2.97 7.31 4.85
N PHE A 138 -3.47 6.71 3.75
CA PHE A 138 -3.59 7.41 2.47
C PHE A 138 -4.35 8.74 2.61
N GLU A 139 -5.46 8.76 3.34
CA GLU A 139 -6.26 9.96 3.58
C GLU A 139 -5.48 11.03 4.34
N LYS A 140 -4.78 10.66 5.43
CA LYS A 140 -3.97 11.59 6.22
C LYS A 140 -2.78 12.12 5.44
N LEU A 141 -2.15 11.26 4.63
CA LEU A 141 -1.07 11.66 3.73
C LEU A 141 -1.57 12.65 2.68
N TYR A 142 -2.75 12.37 2.08
CA TYR A 142 -3.40 13.28 1.13
C TYR A 142 -3.69 14.65 1.76
N ASP A 143 -4.29 14.68 2.96
CA ASP A 143 -4.62 15.93 3.64
C ASP A 143 -3.35 16.74 3.99
N ARG A 144 -2.29 16.05 4.41
CA ARG A 144 -0.98 16.68 4.66
C ARG A 144 -0.37 17.24 3.38
N ALA A 145 -0.34 16.47 2.31
CA ALA A 145 0.17 16.88 1.00
C ALA A 145 -0.56 18.11 0.47
N LYS A 146 -1.90 18.09 0.54
CA LYS A 146 -2.76 19.18 0.11
C LYS A 146 -2.57 20.45 0.94
N SER A 147 -2.47 20.35 2.26
CA SER A 147 -2.34 21.51 3.15
C SER A 147 -0.97 22.17 3.05
N LYS A 148 0.10 21.37 2.94
CA LYS A 148 1.48 21.87 2.85
C LYS A 148 1.94 22.18 1.44
N LYS A 149 1.26 21.66 0.42
CA LYS A 149 1.70 21.71 -0.98
C LYS A 149 3.12 21.17 -1.17
N ASP A 150 3.45 20.14 -0.41
CA ASP A 150 4.76 19.49 -0.45
C ASP A 150 4.85 18.50 -1.59
N LEU A 151 5.80 18.70 -2.50
CA LEU A 151 5.95 17.87 -3.71
C LEU A 151 6.30 16.42 -3.40
N ILE A 152 7.01 16.14 -2.30
CA ILE A 152 7.36 14.77 -1.90
C ILE A 152 6.11 14.05 -1.40
N ASP A 153 5.33 14.69 -0.54
CA ASP A 153 4.08 14.14 -0.05
C ASP A 153 3.07 13.94 -1.19
N MET A 154 2.96 14.91 -2.13
CA MET A 154 2.08 14.80 -3.30
C MET A 154 2.50 13.63 -4.19
N GLN A 155 3.79 13.47 -4.48
CA GLN A 155 4.31 12.34 -5.25
C GLN A 155 4.01 11.01 -4.56
N LEU A 156 4.16 10.93 -3.24
CA LEU A 156 3.88 9.73 -2.48
C LEU A 156 2.39 9.37 -2.50
N VAL A 157 1.49 10.36 -2.34
CA VAL A 157 0.03 10.16 -2.53
C VAL A 157 -0.27 9.62 -3.91
N LEU A 158 0.26 10.25 -4.95
CA LEU A 158 0.01 9.86 -6.34
C LEU A 158 0.49 8.42 -6.63
N ARG A 159 1.62 8.02 -6.07
CA ARG A 159 2.12 6.64 -6.21
C ARG A 159 1.26 5.59 -5.49
N GLN A 160 0.69 5.93 -4.34
CA GLN A 160 -0.18 5.04 -3.57
C GLN A 160 -1.63 5.01 -4.09
N ALA A 161 -2.06 6.04 -4.80
CA ALA A 161 -3.45 6.21 -5.20
C ALA A 161 -4.03 5.05 -6.04
N PRO A 162 -3.33 4.44 -7.01
CA PRO A 162 -3.92 3.34 -7.79
C PRO A 162 -4.37 2.17 -6.91
N GLU A 163 -3.57 1.81 -5.92
CA GLU A 163 -3.91 0.74 -4.98
C GLU A 163 -4.95 1.18 -3.95
N ALA A 164 -4.74 2.32 -3.31
CA ALA A 164 -5.62 2.83 -2.27
C ALA A 164 -7.05 3.07 -2.80
N VAL A 165 -7.18 3.70 -3.97
CA VAL A 165 -8.48 3.99 -4.59
C VAL A 165 -9.06 2.74 -5.25
N GLY A 166 -8.24 1.87 -5.84
CA GLY A 166 -8.66 0.59 -6.41
C GLY A 166 -9.28 -0.37 -5.39
N GLY A 167 -8.92 -0.26 -4.12
CA GLY A 167 -9.54 -1.00 -3.01
C GLY A 167 -10.87 -0.41 -2.51
N MET A 168 -11.25 0.78 -2.94
CA MET A 168 -12.52 1.44 -2.57
C MET A 168 -13.64 1.04 -3.52
N GLN A 169 -14.90 1.26 -3.12
CA GLN A 169 -16.07 0.91 -3.93
C GLN A 169 -17.03 2.08 -4.12
N GLY A 170 -17.78 2.05 -5.23
CA GLY A 170 -18.90 2.95 -5.49
C GLY A 170 -18.50 4.44 -5.52
N MET A 171 -19.34 5.27 -4.92
CA MET A 171 -19.14 6.74 -4.91
C MET A 171 -17.87 7.18 -4.17
N GLU A 172 -17.37 6.40 -3.23
CA GLU A 172 -16.16 6.75 -2.51
C GLU A 172 -14.93 6.68 -3.43
N ALA A 173 -14.80 5.60 -4.19
CA ALA A 173 -13.75 5.48 -5.21
C ALA A 173 -13.77 6.64 -6.21
N GLN A 174 -14.97 7.00 -6.71
CA GLN A 174 -15.11 8.11 -7.65
C GLN A 174 -14.68 9.46 -7.05
N LYS A 175 -15.07 9.75 -5.80
CA LYS A 175 -14.66 10.96 -5.10
C LYS A 175 -13.14 11.03 -4.94
N TRP A 176 -12.52 9.90 -4.61
CA TRP A 176 -11.06 9.83 -4.46
C TRP A 176 -10.34 9.95 -5.79
N MET A 177 -10.82 9.34 -6.86
CA MET A 177 -10.26 9.54 -8.21
C MET A 177 -10.20 11.02 -8.59
N VAL A 178 -11.32 11.75 -8.41
CA VAL A 178 -11.37 13.20 -8.71
C VAL A 178 -10.37 14.00 -7.85
N ARG A 179 -10.21 13.64 -6.57
CA ARG A 179 -9.24 14.29 -5.68
C ARG A 179 -7.80 14.05 -6.13
N VAL A 180 -7.48 12.81 -6.48
CA VAL A 180 -6.17 12.40 -6.95
C VAL A 180 -5.81 13.04 -8.29
N GLU A 181 -6.74 13.09 -9.25
CA GLU A 181 -6.57 13.78 -10.53
C GLU A 181 -6.27 15.27 -10.36
N LYS A 182 -6.99 15.93 -9.45
CA LYS A 182 -6.72 17.34 -9.12
C LYS A 182 -5.33 17.52 -8.49
N MET A 183 -4.93 16.62 -7.61
CA MET A 183 -3.59 16.65 -7.01
C MET A 183 -2.52 16.42 -8.07
N TYR A 184 -2.71 15.50 -9.00
CA TYR A 184 -1.79 15.28 -10.11
C TYR A 184 -1.62 16.53 -10.96
N ALA A 185 -2.74 17.19 -11.33
CA ALA A 185 -2.68 18.43 -12.10
C ALA A 185 -1.91 19.56 -11.37
N GLU A 186 -2.12 19.70 -10.06
CA GLU A 186 -1.38 20.66 -9.23
C GLU A 186 0.11 20.27 -9.12
N TYR A 187 0.41 19.00 -8.87
CA TYR A 187 1.77 18.47 -8.81
C TYR A 187 2.56 18.76 -10.08
N VAL A 188 1.99 18.43 -11.24
CA VAL A 188 2.62 18.69 -12.53
C VAL A 188 2.88 20.18 -12.74
N LYS A 189 1.89 21.02 -12.45
CA LYS A 189 2.04 22.49 -12.56
C LYS A 189 3.19 23.02 -11.71
N MET A 190 3.42 22.44 -10.53
CA MET A 190 4.48 22.87 -9.61
C MET A 190 5.85 22.27 -9.95
N LYS A 191 5.86 21.04 -10.45
CA LYS A 191 7.08 20.23 -10.62
C LYS A 191 7.66 20.29 -12.04
N MET A 192 6.86 20.61 -13.06
CA MET A 192 7.26 20.51 -14.47
C MET A 192 8.44 21.41 -14.79
N GLY A 193 9.56 20.81 -15.10
CA GLY A 193 10.86 21.45 -15.36
C GLY A 193 11.98 20.39 -15.47
N ALA A 194 13.23 20.80 -15.30
CA ALA A 194 14.37 19.89 -15.40
C ALA A 194 14.30 18.70 -14.42
N ASP A 195 13.73 18.91 -13.23
CA ASP A 195 13.57 17.89 -12.20
C ASP A 195 12.42 16.92 -12.48
N PHE A 196 11.57 17.21 -13.48
CA PHE A 196 10.50 16.32 -13.92
C PHE A 196 11.01 15.17 -14.80
N ILE A 197 12.27 15.22 -15.24
CA ILE A 197 12.89 14.19 -16.08
C ILE A 197 13.51 13.08 -15.22
N ASN A 198 12.64 12.26 -14.62
CA ASN A 198 13.00 11.10 -13.80
C ASN A 198 11.98 9.96 -13.99
N LYS A 199 12.33 8.77 -13.49
CA LYS A 199 11.52 7.56 -13.64
C LYS A 199 10.18 7.65 -12.91
N GLU A 200 10.20 8.18 -11.72
CA GLU A 200 9.04 8.26 -10.84
C GLU A 200 7.96 9.17 -11.45
N ASP A 201 8.35 10.35 -11.93
CA ASP A 201 7.43 11.28 -12.58
C ASP A 201 6.92 10.74 -13.92
N LEU A 202 7.76 10.04 -14.68
CA LEU A 202 7.31 9.36 -15.91
C LEU A 202 6.24 8.31 -15.61
N GLN A 203 6.37 7.54 -14.52
CA GLN A 203 5.35 6.58 -14.10
C GLN A 203 4.04 7.26 -13.72
N LEU A 204 4.10 8.43 -13.05
CA LEU A 204 2.89 9.21 -12.75
C LEU A 204 2.21 9.72 -14.03
N VAL A 205 2.99 10.16 -15.01
CA VAL A 205 2.45 10.55 -16.33
C VAL A 205 1.75 9.36 -16.98
N GLN A 206 2.37 8.18 -17.00
CA GLN A 206 1.75 6.97 -17.55
C GLN A 206 0.43 6.59 -16.86
N THR A 207 0.34 6.84 -15.56
CA THR A 207 -0.81 6.48 -14.72
C THR A 207 -1.96 7.47 -14.84
N PHE A 208 -1.67 8.78 -14.75
CA PHE A 208 -2.71 9.80 -14.54
C PHE A 208 -2.92 10.73 -15.73
N ASN A 209 -1.94 10.81 -16.65
CA ASN A 209 -2.07 11.73 -17.76
C ASN A 209 -3.11 11.22 -18.76
N LYS A 210 -4.04 12.08 -19.17
CA LYS A 210 -5.06 11.73 -20.16
C LYS A 210 -4.40 11.57 -21.52
N LYS A 211 -4.40 10.34 -22.02
CA LYS A 211 -3.68 9.96 -23.25
C LYS A 211 -4.27 10.54 -24.54
N ASN A 212 -5.49 11.07 -24.50
CA ASN A 212 -6.26 11.46 -25.67
C ASN A 212 -6.62 12.96 -25.72
N GLU A 213 -6.06 13.79 -24.85
CA GLU A 213 -6.26 15.24 -24.92
C GLU A 213 -5.26 15.86 -25.90
N LYS A 214 -5.74 16.47 -26.98
CA LYS A 214 -4.94 17.34 -27.83
C LYS A 214 -4.46 18.54 -27.00
N ASP A 215 -3.24 19.03 -27.30
CA ASP A 215 -2.62 20.16 -26.62
C ASP A 215 -2.32 19.90 -25.12
N ASN A 216 -1.94 18.64 -24.79
CA ASN A 216 -1.55 18.26 -23.45
C ASN A 216 -0.16 18.79 -23.09
N ALA A 217 -0.10 19.76 -22.19
CA ALA A 217 1.15 20.45 -21.79
C ALA A 217 2.24 19.50 -21.27
N VAL A 218 1.86 18.41 -20.60
CA VAL A 218 2.82 17.40 -20.11
C VAL A 218 3.44 16.65 -21.26
N MET A 219 2.62 16.21 -22.22
CA MET A 219 3.10 15.49 -23.40
C MET A 219 3.94 16.37 -24.29
N GLU A 220 3.57 17.64 -24.48
CA GLU A 220 4.40 18.61 -25.16
C GLU A 220 5.76 18.82 -24.49
N PHE A 221 5.76 18.92 -23.14
CA PHE A 221 7.01 19.04 -22.39
C PHE A 221 7.91 17.81 -22.60
N ILE A 222 7.35 16.59 -22.54
CA ILE A 222 8.08 15.34 -22.80
C ILE A 222 8.61 15.32 -24.25
N ALA A 223 7.79 15.70 -25.22
CA ALA A 223 8.19 15.76 -26.63
C ALA A 223 9.40 16.68 -26.85
N ARG A 224 9.34 17.91 -26.31
CA ARG A 224 10.45 18.87 -26.41
C ARG A 224 11.73 18.38 -25.74
N ASN A 225 11.62 17.54 -24.71
CA ASN A 225 12.75 16.99 -23.96
C ASN A 225 13.01 15.51 -24.25
N LEU A 226 12.42 14.93 -25.31
CA LEU A 226 12.40 13.49 -25.56
C LEU A 226 13.80 12.88 -25.60
N LYS A 227 14.76 13.53 -26.26
CA LYS A 227 16.15 13.06 -26.30
C LYS A 227 16.78 12.95 -24.93
N THR A 228 16.50 13.93 -24.04
CA THR A 228 17.01 13.94 -22.66
C THR A 228 16.34 12.84 -21.83
N TYR A 229 15.03 12.65 -21.99
CA TYR A 229 14.29 11.56 -21.35
C TYR A 229 14.83 10.18 -21.81
N MET A 230 14.99 9.97 -23.11
CA MET A 230 15.49 8.69 -23.64
C MET A 230 16.93 8.40 -23.17
N ASN A 231 17.81 9.41 -23.13
CA ASN A 231 19.16 9.24 -22.63
C ASN A 231 19.20 8.84 -21.14
N LYS A 232 18.27 9.33 -20.33
CA LYS A 232 18.20 9.04 -18.88
C LYS A 232 17.41 7.77 -18.55
N LEU A 233 16.36 7.48 -19.30
CA LEU A 233 15.33 6.50 -18.93
C LEU A 233 15.13 5.38 -19.98
N GLY A 234 15.92 5.37 -21.04
CA GLY A 234 15.81 4.38 -22.12
C GLY A 234 14.60 4.65 -23.03
N GLU A 235 13.99 3.58 -23.56
CA GLU A 235 12.96 3.68 -24.60
C GLU A 235 11.55 4.04 -24.09
N ALA A 236 11.29 3.90 -22.79
CA ALA A 236 9.97 4.10 -22.20
C ALA A 236 9.31 5.46 -22.54
N PRO A 237 10.03 6.60 -22.55
CA PRO A 237 9.45 7.89 -22.96
C PRO A 237 9.03 7.90 -24.45
N GLY A 238 9.79 7.24 -25.31
CA GLY A 238 9.47 7.12 -26.74
C GLY A 238 8.18 6.31 -26.95
N ILE A 239 8.04 5.18 -26.26
CA ILE A 239 6.85 4.34 -26.28
C ILE A 239 5.62 5.15 -25.83
N LEU A 240 5.74 5.87 -24.71
CA LEU A 240 4.66 6.73 -24.20
C LEU A 240 4.21 7.78 -25.23
N MET A 241 5.17 8.40 -25.96
CA MET A 241 4.86 9.38 -27.00
C MET A 241 4.12 8.75 -28.18
N VAL A 242 4.50 7.54 -28.59
CA VAL A 242 3.81 6.81 -29.66
C VAL A 242 2.37 6.47 -29.24
N GLU A 243 2.18 5.96 -28.01
CA GLU A 243 0.85 5.66 -27.47
C GLU A 243 -0.04 6.91 -27.42
N TYR A 244 0.50 8.03 -26.95
CA TYR A 244 -0.21 9.31 -26.91
C TYR A 244 -0.62 9.78 -28.29
N ASN A 245 0.29 9.82 -29.24
CA ASN A 245 -0.01 10.26 -30.63
C ASN A 245 -1.08 9.38 -31.28
N ASN A 246 -0.99 8.07 -31.12
CA ASN A 246 -1.99 7.14 -31.64
C ASN A 246 -3.38 7.40 -31.02
N ALA A 247 -3.46 7.63 -29.71
CA ALA A 247 -4.72 7.91 -29.02
C ALA A 247 -5.35 9.24 -29.46
N VAL A 248 -4.53 10.28 -29.70
CA VAL A 248 -4.98 11.58 -30.23
C VAL A 248 -5.48 11.43 -31.67
N ILE A 249 -4.75 10.72 -32.54
CA ILE A 249 -5.15 10.45 -33.92
C ILE A 249 -6.50 9.71 -33.96
N GLU A 250 -6.66 8.67 -33.16
CA GLU A 250 -7.90 7.90 -33.06
C GLU A 250 -9.09 8.77 -32.62
N GLN A 251 -8.88 9.65 -31.64
CA GLN A 251 -9.91 10.57 -31.17
C GLN A 251 -10.31 11.57 -32.25
N LEU A 252 -9.35 12.16 -32.95
CA LEU A 252 -9.60 13.11 -34.05
C LEU A 252 -10.33 12.43 -35.21
N ALA A 253 -9.94 11.21 -35.53
CA ALA A 253 -10.60 10.41 -36.58
C ALA A 253 -12.07 10.11 -36.22
N LYS A 254 -12.34 9.68 -34.97
CA LYS A 254 -13.72 9.45 -34.48
C LYS A 254 -14.55 10.73 -34.46
N ALA A 255 -13.93 11.88 -34.23
CA ALA A 255 -14.60 13.18 -34.27
C ALA A 255 -14.82 13.72 -35.69
N GLY A 256 -14.40 13.00 -36.74
CA GLY A 256 -14.49 13.43 -38.13
C GLY A 256 -13.60 14.63 -38.49
N LYS A 257 -12.60 14.92 -37.69
CA LYS A 257 -11.64 16.02 -37.91
C LYS A 257 -10.48 15.54 -38.79
N GLU A 258 -10.23 16.20 -39.90
CA GLU A 258 -9.13 15.82 -40.81
C GLU A 258 -7.71 16.23 -40.33
N GLU A 259 -7.61 16.92 -39.19
CA GLU A 259 -6.35 17.36 -38.59
C GLU A 259 -5.36 16.22 -38.31
N TYR A 260 -5.84 14.98 -38.19
CA TYR A 260 -5.01 13.79 -37.96
C TYR A 260 -4.22 13.36 -39.21
N LYS A 261 -4.56 13.91 -40.39
CA LYS A 261 -3.88 13.61 -41.69
C LYS A 261 -2.65 14.48 -41.90
N LYS A 262 -2.41 15.49 -41.09
CA LYS A 262 -1.24 16.39 -41.18
C LYS A 262 -0.15 15.96 -40.24
#